data_5da4a6af38d15dc76663add073ff8f56
#
_entry.id   5da4a6af38d15dc76663add073ff8f56
#
_cell.length_a   1.000
_cell.length_b   1.000
_cell.length_c   1.000
_cell.angle_alpha   90.00
_cell.angle_beta   90.00
_cell.angle_gamma   90.00
#
_symmetry.space_group_name_H-M   'P 1'
#
loop_
_entity.id
_entity.type
_entity.pdbx_description
1 polymer ?
#
loop_
_entity_poly.entity_id
_entity_poly.type
_entity_poly.pdbx_seq_one_letter_code
_entity_poly.pdbx_strand_id
1 'polypeptide(L)'
;NLGVDPGRIVKSVVFIDDSGSPVVVLVQGNRRVSEVKLARLLGAKWVRIAKPEEAKRHTGYEVGALPPVGLPEGVKVVIDEQVMRLERVYGGGGDVNALLEISPQDIKRLTGGLVGDISFEA
;
A
#
# COMPACT_ATOMS: atom_id res chain seq x y z
N ASN A 1 16.93 -10.58 10.07
CA ASN A 1 16.09 -11.60 9.49
C ASN A 1 15.11 -12.13 10.53
N LEU A 2 13.82 -11.93 10.29
CA LEU A 2 12.76 -12.30 11.22
C LEU A 2 12.19 -13.69 10.96
N GLY A 3 12.79 -14.46 10.04
CA GLY A 3 12.25 -15.75 9.65
C GLY A 3 10.95 -15.69 8.88
N VAL A 4 10.59 -14.53 8.36
CA VAL A 4 9.36 -14.33 7.61
C VAL A 4 9.62 -14.58 6.13
N ASP A 5 8.71 -15.30 5.47
CA ASP A 5 8.73 -15.47 4.03
C ASP A 5 8.66 -14.09 3.36
N PRO A 6 9.63 -13.73 2.50
CA PRO A 6 9.61 -12.43 1.81
C PRO A 6 8.30 -12.15 1.07
N GLY A 7 7.62 -13.19 0.57
CA GLY A 7 6.33 -13.02 -0.09
C GLY A 7 5.21 -12.56 0.83
N ARG A 8 5.40 -12.65 2.15
CA ARG A 8 4.42 -12.18 3.14
C ARG A 8 4.69 -10.77 3.62
N ILE A 9 5.80 -10.18 3.22
CA ILE A 9 6.10 -8.78 3.54
C ILE A 9 5.40 -7.91 2.51
N VAL A 10 4.60 -6.97 2.99
CA VAL A 10 3.93 -6.00 2.13
C VAL A 10 4.55 -4.63 2.34
N LYS A 11 4.59 -3.86 1.27
CA LYS A 11 5.00 -2.47 1.32
C LYS A 11 3.82 -1.59 1.00
N SER A 12 3.78 -0.42 1.61
CA SER A 12 2.78 0.61 1.37
C SER A 12 3.44 1.70 0.55
N VAL A 13 2.96 1.90 -0.67
CA VAL A 13 3.53 2.88 -1.60
C VAL A 13 2.49 3.96 -1.84
N VAL A 14 2.89 5.22 -1.72
CA VAL A 14 1.98 6.35 -1.93
C VAL A 14 2.07 6.82 -3.38
N PHE A 15 0.92 6.92 -4.01
CA PHE A 15 0.76 7.50 -5.34
C PHE A 15 -0.10 8.75 -5.27
N ILE A 16 0.06 9.62 -6.24
CA ILE A 16 -0.79 10.81 -6.42
C ILE A 16 -1.53 10.63 -7.73
N ASP A 17 -2.84 10.81 -7.72
CA ASP A 17 -3.64 10.70 -8.94
C ASP A 17 -3.72 12.05 -9.68
N ASP A 18 -4.41 12.06 -10.82
CA ASP A 18 -4.51 13.24 -11.67
C ASP A 18 -5.31 14.40 -11.03
N SER A 19 -6.03 14.14 -9.94
CA SER A 19 -6.70 15.20 -9.17
C SER A 19 -5.86 15.70 -8.00
N GLY A 20 -4.64 15.17 -7.84
CA GLY A 20 -3.77 15.54 -6.71
C GLY A 20 -4.05 14.79 -5.43
N SER A 21 -4.88 13.74 -5.48
CA SER A 21 -5.27 12.99 -4.29
C SER A 21 -4.30 11.84 -3.99
N PRO A 22 -3.99 11.59 -2.71
CA PRO A 22 -3.11 10.49 -2.34
C PRO A 22 -3.83 9.15 -2.37
N VAL A 23 -3.10 8.13 -2.82
CA VAL A 23 -3.55 6.74 -2.82
C VAL A 23 -2.44 5.89 -2.23
N VAL A 24 -2.75 5.13 -1.19
CA VAL A 24 -1.81 4.19 -0.60
C VAL A 24 -2.08 2.81 -1.20
N VAL A 25 -1.06 2.23 -1.79
CA VAL A 25 -1.15 0.93 -2.44
C VAL A 25 -0.37 -0.10 -1.64
N LEU A 26 -1.04 -1.20 -1.30
CA LEU A 26 -0.44 -2.31 -0.58
C LEU A 26 -0.09 -3.41 -1.56
N VAL A 27 1.17 -3.76 -1.64
CA VAL A 27 1.71 -4.73 -2.59
C VAL A 27 2.78 -5.56 -1.91
N GLN A 28 2.96 -6.82 -2.33
CA GLN A 28 4.04 -7.66 -1.82
C GLN A 28 5.39 -7.00 -2.11
N GLY A 29 6.32 -7.14 -1.17
CA GLY A 29 7.61 -6.48 -1.27
C GLY A 29 8.43 -6.88 -2.50
N ASN A 30 8.16 -8.06 -3.06
CA ASN A 30 8.84 -8.58 -4.24
C ASN A 30 8.10 -8.28 -5.55
N ARG A 31 7.10 -7.42 -5.53
CA ARG A 31 6.34 -7.03 -6.72
C ARG A 31 6.38 -5.52 -6.90
N ARG A 32 6.05 -5.06 -8.08
CA ARG A 32 5.98 -3.64 -8.40
C ARG A 32 4.57 -3.24 -8.77
N VAL A 33 4.20 -2.01 -8.44
CA VAL A 33 2.90 -1.44 -8.81
C VAL A 33 2.94 -1.02 -10.28
N SER A 34 1.90 -1.42 -11.02
CA SER A 34 1.69 -0.94 -12.38
C SER A 34 0.87 0.34 -12.32
N GLU A 35 1.45 1.46 -12.76
CA GLU A 35 0.73 2.74 -12.78
C GLU A 35 -0.47 2.68 -13.71
N VAL A 36 -0.33 1.98 -14.83
CA VAL A 36 -1.43 1.84 -15.80
C VAL A 36 -2.59 1.06 -15.19
N LYS A 37 -2.31 -0.08 -14.55
CA LYS A 37 -3.35 -0.88 -13.91
C LYS A 37 -4.01 -0.12 -12.76
N LEU A 38 -3.22 0.59 -11.97
CA LEU A 38 -3.71 1.35 -10.83
C LEU A 38 -4.61 2.50 -11.30
N ALA A 39 -4.17 3.27 -12.28
CA ALA A 39 -4.99 4.35 -12.82
C ALA A 39 -6.31 3.81 -13.36
N ARG A 40 -6.27 2.69 -14.06
CA ARG A 40 -7.48 2.06 -14.62
C ARG A 40 -8.46 1.65 -13.53
N LEU A 41 -7.95 1.04 -12.46
CA LEU A 41 -8.78 0.63 -11.33
C LEU A 41 -9.47 1.83 -10.67
N LEU A 42 -8.73 2.94 -10.54
CA LEU A 42 -9.22 4.15 -9.89
C LEU A 42 -10.11 5.01 -10.80
N GLY A 43 -10.13 4.74 -12.10
CA GLY A 43 -10.80 5.61 -13.04
C GLY A 43 -10.06 6.93 -13.24
N ALA A 44 -8.78 6.97 -12.92
CA ALA A 44 -7.94 8.15 -13.07
C ALA A 44 -7.29 8.16 -14.45
N LYS A 45 -6.92 9.35 -14.92
CA LYS A 45 -6.21 9.48 -16.19
C LYS A 45 -4.78 8.98 -16.06
N TRP A 46 -4.16 9.24 -14.91
CA TRP A 46 -2.80 8.80 -14.60
C TRP A 46 -2.58 8.82 -13.10
N VAL A 47 -1.58 8.09 -12.66
CA VAL A 47 -1.05 8.16 -11.30
C VAL A 47 0.46 8.27 -11.39
N ARG A 48 1.08 8.82 -10.36
CA ARG A 48 2.54 8.86 -10.24
C ARG A 48 2.92 8.55 -8.80
N ILE A 49 4.11 8.03 -8.61
CA ILE A 49 4.61 7.80 -7.26
C ILE A 49 4.82 9.15 -6.57
N ALA A 50 4.42 9.23 -5.31
CA ALA A 50 4.62 10.45 -4.51
C ALA A 50 6.09 10.60 -4.15
N LYS A 51 6.56 11.84 -4.10
CA LYS A 51 7.87 12.14 -3.53
C LYS A 51 7.82 11.89 -2.02
N PRO A 52 8.95 11.57 -1.37
CA PRO A 52 8.94 11.30 0.08
C PRO A 52 8.28 12.38 0.92
N GLU A 53 8.52 13.65 0.63
CA GLU A 53 7.89 14.75 1.35
C GLU A 53 6.39 14.84 1.10
N GLU A 54 5.92 14.50 -0.10
CA GLU A 54 4.50 14.44 -0.41
C GLU A 54 3.83 13.30 0.36
N ALA A 55 4.47 12.13 0.37
CA ALA A 55 3.96 10.97 1.09
C ALA A 55 3.81 11.27 2.57
N LYS A 56 4.82 11.87 3.17
CA LYS A 56 4.79 12.25 4.59
C LYS A 56 3.72 13.30 4.86
N ARG A 57 3.58 14.28 3.99
CA ARG A 57 2.57 15.34 4.16
C ARG A 57 1.15 14.77 4.15
N HIS A 58 0.88 13.80 3.27
CA HIS A 58 -0.45 13.21 3.14
C HIS A 58 -0.75 12.14 4.18
N THR A 59 0.24 11.39 4.63
CA THR A 59 0.04 10.23 5.50
C THR A 59 0.49 10.45 6.93
N GLY A 60 1.43 11.38 7.16
CA GLY A 60 2.04 11.59 8.46
C GLY A 60 3.18 10.63 8.77
N TYR A 61 3.54 9.75 7.85
CA TYR A 61 4.57 8.73 8.06
C TYR A 61 5.72 8.89 7.09
N GLU A 62 6.93 8.55 7.55
CA GLU A 62 8.10 8.43 6.67
C GLU A 62 7.93 7.24 5.73
N VAL A 63 8.58 7.31 4.58
CA VAL A 63 8.65 6.18 3.65
C VAL A 63 9.31 5.00 4.37
N GLY A 64 8.72 3.82 4.25
CA GLY A 64 9.18 2.62 4.95
C GLY A 64 8.56 2.41 6.32
N ALA A 65 7.94 3.45 6.90
CA ALA A 65 7.25 3.35 8.19
C ALA A 65 5.74 3.29 8.05
N LEU A 66 5.23 3.49 6.85
CA LEU A 66 3.80 3.60 6.56
C LEU A 66 3.08 2.29 6.89
N PRO A 67 2.14 2.30 7.86
CA PRO A 67 1.39 1.09 8.19
C PRO A 67 0.28 0.84 7.16
N PRO A 68 -0.21 -0.40 7.08
CA PRO A 68 -1.30 -0.73 6.17
C PRO A 68 -2.67 -0.30 6.67
N VAL A 69 -2.77 0.18 7.89
CA VAL A 69 -4.02 0.62 8.52
C VAL A 69 -3.76 1.88 9.37
N GLY A 70 -4.83 2.53 9.80
CA GLY A 70 -4.71 3.71 10.65
C GLY A 70 -4.28 4.95 9.91
N LEU A 71 -4.56 5.02 8.62
CA LEU A 71 -4.21 6.17 7.78
C LEU A 71 -5.21 7.30 7.95
N PRO A 72 -4.81 8.55 7.68
CA PRO A 72 -5.72 9.69 7.78
C PRO A 72 -6.94 9.53 6.87
N GLU A 73 -8.05 10.16 7.26
CA GLU A 73 -9.25 10.21 6.44
C GLU A 73 -8.93 10.88 5.10
N GLY A 74 -9.63 10.45 4.06
CA GLY A 74 -9.46 10.99 2.72
C GLY A 74 -8.35 10.33 1.93
N VAL A 75 -7.54 9.50 2.56
CA VAL A 75 -6.51 8.71 1.86
C VAL A 75 -7.15 7.43 1.36
N LYS A 76 -7.16 7.26 0.03
CA LYS A 76 -7.65 6.01 -0.57
C LYS A 76 -6.64 4.90 -0.36
N VAL A 77 -7.14 3.68 -0.18
CA VAL A 77 -6.30 2.49 -0.05
C VAL A 77 -6.67 1.51 -1.16
N VAL A 78 -5.65 0.99 -1.82
CA VAL A 78 -5.80 -0.07 -2.83
C VAL A 78 -4.93 -1.24 -2.40
N ILE A 79 -5.51 -2.43 -2.38
CA ILE A 79 -4.83 -3.66 -1.98
C ILE A 79 -4.66 -4.52 -3.22
N ASP A 80 -3.41 -4.88 -3.54
CA ASP A 80 -3.17 -5.79 -4.65
C ASP A 80 -3.84 -7.14 -4.36
N GLU A 81 -4.47 -7.73 -5.36
CA GLU A 81 -5.18 -9.00 -5.18
C GLU A 81 -4.27 -10.13 -4.70
N GLN A 82 -2.97 -10.08 -5.02
CA GLN A 82 -2.01 -11.07 -4.54
C GLN A 82 -1.88 -11.04 -3.01
N VAL A 83 -1.99 -9.85 -2.42
CA VAL A 83 -1.94 -9.69 -0.97
C VAL A 83 -3.13 -10.39 -0.31
N MET A 84 -4.30 -10.31 -0.92
CA MET A 84 -5.52 -10.91 -0.36
C MET A 84 -5.51 -12.43 -0.33
N ARG A 85 -4.59 -13.06 -1.06
CA ARG A 85 -4.44 -14.52 -1.06
C ARG A 85 -3.66 -15.05 0.14
N LEU A 86 -3.03 -14.17 0.89
CA LEU A 86 -2.22 -14.54 2.06
C LEU A 86 -3.09 -14.54 3.31
N GLU A 87 -2.73 -15.39 4.30
CA GLU A 87 -3.44 -15.42 5.58
C GLU A 87 -2.96 -14.31 6.51
N ARG A 88 -1.66 -14.06 6.50
CA ARG A 88 -1.01 -13.06 7.33
C ARG A 88 0.02 -12.34 6.52
N VAL A 89 0.13 -11.04 6.72
CA VAL A 89 1.14 -10.19 6.09
C VAL A 89 1.84 -9.36 7.15
N TYR A 90 3.00 -8.85 6.79
CA TYR A 90 3.84 -8.03 7.69
C TYR A 90 4.13 -6.74 6.96
N GLY A 91 3.81 -5.63 7.60
CA GLY A 91 4.00 -4.30 7.03
C GLY A 91 4.60 -3.34 8.03
N GLY A 92 4.76 -2.09 7.63
CA GLY A 92 5.24 -1.03 8.52
C GLY A 92 4.34 -0.89 9.73
N GLY A 93 4.96 -0.68 10.90
CA GLY A 93 4.23 -0.52 12.16
C GLY A 93 4.18 0.92 12.66
N GLY A 94 4.40 1.89 11.79
CA GLY A 94 4.41 3.32 12.16
C GLY A 94 5.81 3.85 12.48
N ASP A 95 6.78 2.97 12.52
CA ASP A 95 8.19 3.30 12.75
C ASP A 95 9.02 2.45 11.80
N VAL A 96 10.16 2.98 11.35
CA VAL A 96 11.03 2.30 10.36
C VAL A 96 11.57 0.96 10.85
N ASN A 97 11.61 0.75 12.17
CA ASN A 97 12.13 -0.48 12.77
C ASN A 97 11.01 -1.41 13.26
N ALA A 98 9.74 -1.04 13.09
CA ALA A 98 8.62 -1.82 13.57
C ALA A 98 7.94 -2.56 12.42
N LEU A 99 7.48 -3.79 12.72
CA LEU A 99 6.64 -4.56 11.80
C LEU A 99 5.30 -4.83 12.46
N LEU A 100 4.25 -4.72 11.67
CA LEU A 100 2.90 -5.05 12.07
C LEU A 100 2.48 -6.33 11.36
N GLU A 101 2.09 -7.33 12.14
CA GLU A 101 1.49 -8.55 11.60
C GLU A 101 -0.03 -8.37 11.58
N ILE A 102 -0.64 -8.59 10.41
CA ILE A 102 -2.08 -8.40 10.26
C ILE A 102 -2.61 -9.29 9.14
N SER A 103 -3.89 -9.66 9.20
CA SER A 103 -4.50 -10.39 8.11
C SER A 103 -4.95 -9.41 7.01
N PRO A 104 -4.85 -9.81 5.73
CA PRO A 104 -5.38 -8.98 4.63
C PRO A 104 -6.87 -8.66 4.78
N GLN A 105 -7.65 -9.58 5.33
CA GLN A 105 -9.07 -9.36 5.57
C GLN A 105 -9.30 -8.20 6.55
N ASP A 106 -8.48 -8.13 7.60
CA ASP A 106 -8.56 -7.04 8.57
C ASP A 106 -8.13 -5.70 7.93
N ILE A 107 -7.10 -5.73 7.09
CA ILE A 107 -6.69 -4.52 6.36
C ILE A 107 -7.86 -4.00 5.53
N LYS A 108 -8.50 -4.87 4.76
CA LYS A 108 -9.63 -4.49 3.91
C LYS A 108 -10.79 -3.94 4.74
N ARG A 109 -11.11 -4.62 5.85
CA ARG A 109 -12.20 -4.22 6.73
C ARG A 109 -11.95 -2.84 7.36
N LEU A 110 -10.72 -2.62 7.83
CA LEU A 110 -10.38 -1.39 8.56
C LEU A 110 -10.16 -0.19 7.63
N THR A 111 -9.73 -0.43 6.39
CA THR A 111 -9.41 0.66 5.46
C THR A 111 -10.53 0.92 4.45
N GLY A 112 -11.43 -0.04 4.24
CA GLY A 112 -12.38 0.04 3.14
C GLY A 112 -11.71 -0.04 1.77
N GLY A 113 -10.50 -0.60 1.71
CA GLY A 113 -9.67 -0.58 0.50
C GLY A 113 -10.29 -1.30 -0.68
N LEU A 114 -9.99 -0.79 -1.87
CA LEU A 114 -10.32 -1.46 -3.12
C LEU A 114 -9.30 -2.57 -3.37
N VAL A 115 -9.78 -3.69 -3.90
CA VAL A 115 -8.91 -4.82 -4.26
C VAL A 115 -8.89 -4.96 -5.77
N GLY A 116 -7.71 -5.12 -6.34
CA GLY A 116 -7.59 -5.32 -7.77
C GLY A 116 -6.20 -5.80 -8.18
N ASP A 117 -6.08 -6.16 -9.44
CA ASP A 117 -4.82 -6.54 -10.05
C ASP A 117 -4.09 -5.25 -10.45
N ILE A 118 -3.12 -4.84 -9.63
CA ILE A 118 -2.39 -3.59 -9.84
C ILE A 118 -0.88 -3.78 -9.79
N SER A 119 -0.38 -5.00 -9.77
CA SER A 119 1.05 -5.24 -9.66
C SER A 119 1.56 -6.18 -10.76
N PHE A 120 2.86 -6.29 -10.85
CA PHE A 120 3.56 -7.21 -11.72
C PHE A 120 4.84 -7.69 -11.04
N GLU A 121 5.41 -8.77 -11.54
CA GLU A 121 6.66 -9.30 -11.00
C GLU A 121 7.81 -8.31 -11.25
N ALA A 122 8.58 -8.06 -10.21
CA ALA A 122 9.72 -7.16 -10.30
C ALA A 122 10.89 -7.78 -11.06
#